data_8bbb5f939e4943774341e6b68d74bb8b
#
_entry.id   8bbb5f939e4943774341e6b68d74bb8b
#
_cell.length_a   1.000
_cell.length_b   1.000
_cell.length_c   1.000
_cell.angle_alpha   90.00
_cell.angle_beta   90.00
_cell.angle_gamma   90.00
#
_symmetry.space_group_name_H-M   'P 1'
#
loop_
_entity.id
_entity.type
_entity.pdbx_description
1 polymer ?
#
loop_
_entity_poly.entity_id
_entity_poly.type
_entity_poly.pdbx_seq_one_letter_code
_entity_poly.pdbx_strand_id
1 'polypeptide(L)' 'TGEIAGCGLDVYETEPLPSNHKLWGLDNVILTPHIAVADADDLPERRFKVLLDNARLFLDDDDLINVVDKKKWY' A
#
# COMPACT_ATOMS: atom_id res chain seq x y z
N THR A 1 -14.87 -18.92 3.99
CA THR A 1 -16.35 -19.00 3.91
C THR A 1 -16.86 -19.01 2.46
N GLY A 2 -16.03 -18.67 1.47
CA GLY A 2 -16.45 -18.62 0.07
C GLY A 2 -17.29 -17.40 -0.31
N GLU A 3 -17.27 -16.35 0.49
CA GLU A 3 -17.96 -15.09 0.18
C GLU A 3 -17.35 -14.36 -1.01
N ILE A 4 -16.05 -14.57 -1.24
CA ILE A 4 -15.33 -14.07 -2.42
C ILE A 4 -14.65 -15.24 -3.15
N ALA A 5 -14.44 -15.09 -4.44
CA ALA A 5 -13.83 -16.14 -5.27
C ALA A 5 -12.36 -16.39 -4.92
N GLY A 6 -11.64 -15.36 -4.51
CA GLY A 6 -10.24 -15.42 -4.12
C GLY A 6 -9.67 -14.04 -3.82
N CYS A 7 -8.41 -13.98 -3.41
CA CYS A 7 -7.72 -12.70 -3.19
C CYS A 7 -6.21 -12.84 -3.42
N GLY A 8 -5.58 -11.68 -3.65
CA GLY A 8 -4.12 -11.52 -3.62
C GLY A 8 -3.74 -10.56 -2.50
N LEU A 9 -2.77 -10.93 -1.69
CA LEU A 9 -2.33 -10.15 -0.55
C LEU A 9 -0.81 -9.95 -0.58
N ASP A 10 -0.39 -8.70 -0.42
CA ASP A 10 1.02 -8.30 -0.29
C ASP A 10 1.34 -7.73 1.09
N VAL A 11 0.30 -7.48 1.91
CA VAL A 11 0.42 -6.91 3.25
C VAL A 11 -0.39 -7.70 4.27
N TYR A 12 0.05 -7.73 5.50
CA TYR A 12 -0.55 -8.50 6.60
C TYR A 12 -0.47 -7.72 7.90
N GLU A 13 -1.37 -7.98 8.84
CA GLU A 13 -1.34 -7.33 10.16
C GLU A 13 -0.05 -7.60 10.91
N THR A 14 0.47 -8.83 10.80
CA THR A 14 1.77 -9.22 11.35
C THR A 14 2.67 -9.66 10.22
N GLU A 15 3.80 -9.01 10.06
CA GLU A 15 4.80 -9.31 9.04
C GLU A 15 6.14 -9.66 9.68
N PRO A 16 6.81 -10.71 9.23
CA PRO A 16 6.39 -11.70 8.23
C PRO A 16 5.15 -12.48 8.67
N LEU A 17 4.33 -12.91 7.71
CA LEU A 17 3.14 -13.71 8.02
C LEU A 17 3.52 -14.98 8.78
N PRO A 18 2.95 -15.22 9.98
CA PRO A 18 3.29 -16.39 10.79
C PRO A 18 3.11 -17.71 10.02
N SER A 19 4.02 -18.66 10.21
CA SER A 19 4.02 -19.93 9.49
C SER A 19 2.77 -20.80 9.72
N ASN A 20 2.07 -20.58 10.83
CA ASN A 20 0.83 -21.27 11.18
C ASN A 20 -0.43 -20.50 10.78
N HIS A 21 -0.31 -19.41 10.05
CA HIS A 21 -1.47 -18.60 9.65
C HIS A 21 -2.35 -19.36 8.64
N LYS A 22 -3.66 -19.18 8.79
CA LYS A 22 -4.67 -19.87 7.95
C LYS A 22 -4.53 -19.57 6.45
N LEU A 23 -4.06 -18.39 6.09
CA LEU A 23 -3.89 -17.97 4.69
C LEU A 23 -3.00 -18.92 3.88
N TRP A 24 -2.00 -19.56 4.50
CA TRP A 24 -1.09 -20.48 3.81
C TRP A 24 -1.77 -21.71 3.23
N GLY A 25 -2.90 -22.12 3.82
CA GLY A 25 -3.62 -23.31 3.41
C GLY A 25 -4.80 -23.06 2.46
N LEU A 26 -5.01 -21.81 2.00
CA LEU A 26 -6.13 -21.50 1.13
C LEU A 26 -5.73 -21.53 -0.35
N ASP A 27 -6.42 -22.35 -1.14
CA ASP A 27 -6.12 -22.56 -2.56
C ASP A 27 -6.45 -21.37 -3.46
N ASN A 28 -7.33 -20.48 -2.99
CA ASN A 28 -7.81 -19.32 -3.72
C ASN A 28 -7.15 -18.01 -3.29
N VAL A 29 -5.98 -18.07 -2.67
CA VAL A 29 -5.23 -16.91 -2.19
C VAL A 29 -3.82 -16.89 -2.78
N ILE A 30 -3.42 -15.73 -3.28
CA ILE A 30 -2.05 -15.45 -3.72
C ILE A 30 -1.39 -14.57 -2.66
N LEU A 31 -0.23 -15.00 -2.15
CA LEU A 31 0.52 -14.30 -1.12
C LEU A 31 1.88 -13.86 -1.66
N THR A 32 2.22 -12.59 -1.43
CA THR A 32 3.55 -12.05 -1.69
C THR A 32 4.09 -11.35 -0.44
N PRO A 33 5.41 -11.24 -0.23
CA PRO A 33 5.99 -10.80 1.04
C PRO A 33 6.24 -9.28 1.13
N HIS A 34 5.23 -8.46 0.82
CA HIS A 34 5.30 -6.99 0.89
C HIS A 34 6.36 -6.42 -0.06
N ILE A 35 6.26 -6.75 -1.33
CA ILE A 35 7.25 -6.43 -2.37
C ILE A 35 6.69 -5.63 -3.55
N ALA A 36 5.52 -5.01 -3.39
CA ALA A 36 4.84 -4.31 -4.48
C ALA A 36 5.70 -3.25 -5.20
N VAL A 37 6.66 -2.66 -4.49
CA VAL A 37 7.55 -1.61 -5.04
C VAL A 37 9.01 -2.08 -5.20
N ALA A 38 9.30 -3.37 -5.03
CA ALA A 38 10.67 -3.87 -5.00
C ALA A 38 11.48 -3.53 -6.26
N ASP A 39 10.84 -3.57 -7.41
CA ASP A 39 11.47 -3.30 -8.71
C ASP A 39 10.87 -2.07 -9.43
N ALA A 40 10.31 -1.14 -8.68
CA ALA A 40 9.73 0.07 -9.25
C ALA A 40 10.81 1.15 -9.49
N ASP A 41 11.43 1.12 -10.64
CA ASP A 41 12.51 2.04 -11.03
C ASP A 41 12.07 3.52 -11.02
N ASP A 42 10.78 3.78 -11.27
CA ASP A 42 10.22 5.12 -11.33
C ASP A 42 9.71 5.65 -9.97
N LEU A 43 9.85 4.87 -8.89
CA LEU A 43 9.35 5.24 -7.57
C LEU A 43 9.97 6.53 -7.01
N PRO A 44 11.29 6.76 -7.09
CA PRO A 44 11.89 8.01 -6.64
C PRO A 44 11.32 9.23 -7.35
N GLU A 45 11.11 9.15 -8.67
CA GLU A 45 10.54 10.22 -9.48
C GLU A 45 9.09 10.52 -9.11
N ARG A 46 8.29 9.48 -8.90
CA ARG A 46 6.89 9.61 -8.45
C ARG A 46 6.79 10.27 -7.08
N ARG A 47 7.65 9.87 -6.15
CA ARG A 47 7.71 10.48 -4.80
C ARG A 47 8.12 11.94 -4.89
N PHE A 48 9.12 12.26 -5.67
CA PHE A 48 9.58 13.64 -5.88
C PHE A 48 8.47 14.49 -6.50
N LYS A 49 7.73 13.96 -7.47
CA LYS A 49 6.60 14.67 -8.10
C LYS A 49 5.53 15.04 -7.08
N VAL A 50 5.13 14.12 -6.19
CA VAL A 50 4.13 14.40 -5.15
C VAL A 50 4.63 15.48 -4.20
N LEU A 51 5.90 15.42 -3.77
CA LEU A 51 6.50 16.43 -2.92
C LEU A 51 6.54 17.81 -3.57
N LEU A 52 6.93 17.86 -4.85
CA LEU A 52 7.00 19.11 -5.61
C LEU A 52 5.62 19.72 -5.82
N ASP A 53 4.64 18.88 -6.23
CA ASP A 53 3.27 19.33 -6.45
C ASP A 53 2.66 19.88 -5.14
N ASN A 54 2.86 19.20 -4.03
CA ASN A 54 2.40 19.64 -2.72
C ASN A 54 3.12 20.92 -2.23
N ALA A 55 4.41 21.06 -2.50
CA ALA A 55 5.13 22.27 -2.16
C ALA A 55 4.56 23.51 -2.91
N ARG A 56 4.24 23.35 -4.19
CA ARG A 56 3.60 24.40 -5.00
C ARG A 56 2.20 24.74 -4.50
N LEU A 57 1.38 23.71 -4.23
CA LEU A 57 0.03 23.88 -3.69
C LEU A 57 0.07 24.59 -2.33
N PHE A 58 1.02 24.24 -1.47
CA PHE A 58 1.20 24.89 -0.18
C PHE A 58 1.55 26.38 -0.32
N LEU A 59 2.44 26.73 -1.25
CA LEU A 59 2.81 28.11 -1.51
C LEU A 59 1.65 28.95 -2.05
N ASP A 60 0.76 28.34 -2.83
CA ASP A 60 -0.41 28.97 -3.43
C ASP A 60 -1.65 28.93 -2.52
N ASP A 61 -1.50 28.44 -1.28
CA ASP A 61 -2.59 28.28 -0.31
C ASP A 61 -3.75 27.41 -0.83
N ASP A 62 -3.43 26.45 -1.70
CA ASP A 62 -4.35 25.47 -2.26
C ASP A 62 -4.36 24.16 -1.45
N ASP A 63 -5.40 23.36 -1.66
CA ASP A 63 -5.51 22.03 -1.04
C ASP A 63 -4.40 21.09 -1.53
N LEU A 64 -3.78 20.39 -0.60
CA LEU A 64 -2.74 19.39 -0.89
C LEU A 64 -3.34 18.09 -1.43
N ILE A 65 -2.55 17.34 -2.20
CA ILE A 65 -2.91 16.00 -2.66
C ILE A 65 -2.38 14.92 -1.70
N ASN A 66 -2.98 13.75 -1.72
CA ASN A 66 -2.57 12.60 -0.91
C ASN A 66 -2.50 12.90 0.60
N VAL A 67 -3.46 13.67 1.10
CA VAL A 67 -3.52 14.04 2.52
C VAL A 67 -4.00 12.86 3.35
N VAL A 68 -3.23 12.52 4.37
CA VAL A 68 -3.61 11.49 5.35
C VAL A 68 -4.49 12.10 6.43
N ASP A 69 -5.68 11.53 6.63
CA ASP A 69 -6.51 11.87 7.79
C ASP A 69 -5.91 11.24 9.05
N LYS A 70 -5.40 12.09 9.95
CA LYS A 70 -4.72 11.64 11.17
C LYS A 70 -5.63 10.91 12.18
N LYS A 71 -6.94 10.98 11.99
CA LYS A 71 -7.89 10.21 12.81
C LYS A 71 -8.09 8.80 12.27
N LYS A 72 -8.10 8.66 10.95
CA LYS A 72 -8.31 7.40 10.24
C LYS A 72 -7.01 6.71 9.85
N TRP A 73 -5.92 7.45 9.72
CA TRP A 73 -4.60 7.02 9.26
C TRP A 73 -4.54 6.61 7.78
N TYR A 74 -5.45 7.12 6.98
CA TYR A 74 -5.38 6.97 5.52
C TYR A 74 -6.04 8.13 4.79
#